data_0734992e5464372ca0e4aa61a79eebf4
#
_entry.id   0734992e5464372ca0e4aa61a79eebf4
#
_cell.length_a   1.000
_cell.length_b   1.000
_cell.length_c   1.000
_cell.angle_alpha   90.00
_cell.angle_beta   90.00
_cell.angle_gamma   90.00
#
_symmetry.space_group_name_H-M   'P 1'
#
loop_
_entity.id
_entity.type
_entity.pdbx_description
1 polymer ?
#
loop_
_entity_poly.entity_id
_entity_poly.type
_entity_poly.pdbx_seq_one_letter_code
_entity_poly.pdbx_strand_id
1 'polypeptide(L)'
;VSAIGYKTVEKQVKLIAGERVKQNLTITPETQQLDEVTIVSTGVTRLKRSAFNAVAVDTKELQNTTKNLSDALTKAPGMKLRESGGVGSDMQLMLDGFSGKHVKVFIDGVPQEGVGNSFGLNNIPVNFADRIEVYKGVVPVGFGTDAIGGVINIVTNKKRRRWFLDASYSYGSFNTHKSYVNFGQTFKNGFTYEINAFQNYSDNDYHVEAPVEDFETGRIDRDKKVRVKRFNDTYHNEAIIGKIGFVDKEWADSLLLGFTYSPMYKDIQTGVRQEIVYGQKHRKGHSLMPSLEYSKRDLLTKGLDVALTVNYNKNETTNVDTASY
;
A
#
# COMPACT_ATOMS: atom_id res chain seq x y z
N VAL A 1 -8.57 -21.88 -35.92
CA VAL A 1 -9.48 -22.54 -34.98
C VAL A 1 -9.26 -21.95 -33.59
N SER A 2 -10.29 -21.47 -32.97
CA SER A 2 -10.27 -20.95 -31.58
C SER A 2 -11.34 -21.63 -30.75
N ALA A 3 -11.03 -21.94 -29.51
CA ALA A 3 -11.98 -22.45 -28.52
C ALA A 3 -11.64 -21.85 -27.16
N ILE A 4 -12.64 -21.63 -26.32
CA ILE A 4 -12.45 -21.08 -24.97
C ILE A 4 -11.55 -22.03 -24.15
N GLY A 5 -10.47 -21.51 -23.59
CA GLY A 5 -9.49 -22.30 -22.81
C GLY A 5 -8.42 -23.01 -23.63
N TYR A 6 -8.29 -22.71 -24.93
CA TYR A 6 -7.26 -23.27 -25.79
C TYR A 6 -6.55 -22.17 -26.59
N LYS A 7 -5.24 -22.35 -26.85
CA LYS A 7 -4.47 -21.44 -27.72
C LYS A 7 -5.02 -21.46 -29.13
N THR A 8 -5.27 -20.27 -29.69
CA THR A 8 -5.69 -20.15 -31.07
C THR A 8 -4.61 -20.71 -31.99
N VAL A 9 -4.99 -21.64 -32.87
CA VAL A 9 -4.09 -22.23 -33.88
C VAL A 9 -4.53 -21.74 -35.23
N GLU A 10 -3.61 -21.06 -35.95
CA GLU A 10 -3.76 -20.65 -37.32
C GLU A 10 -2.85 -21.50 -38.23
N LYS A 11 -3.41 -22.04 -39.29
CA LYS A 11 -2.68 -22.82 -40.29
C LYS A 11 -3.16 -22.44 -41.68
N GLN A 12 -2.22 -22.02 -42.53
CA GLN A 12 -2.53 -21.74 -43.93
C GLN A 12 -2.64 -23.04 -44.69
N VAL A 13 -3.71 -23.21 -45.43
CA VAL A 13 -3.96 -24.37 -46.29
C VAL A 13 -4.14 -23.88 -47.71
N LYS A 14 -3.33 -24.42 -48.65
CA LYS A 14 -3.45 -24.12 -50.07
C LYS A 14 -4.44 -25.10 -50.67
N LEU A 15 -5.56 -24.60 -51.14
CA LEU A 15 -6.60 -25.40 -51.77
C LEU A 15 -6.41 -25.40 -53.28
N ILE A 16 -6.42 -26.59 -53.87
CA ILE A 16 -6.41 -26.82 -55.34
C ILE A 16 -7.81 -27.28 -55.71
N ALA A 17 -8.35 -26.77 -56.81
CA ALA A 17 -9.70 -27.09 -57.25
C ALA A 17 -9.86 -28.60 -57.53
N GLY A 18 -10.84 -29.22 -56.83
CA GLY A 18 -11.15 -30.65 -56.93
C GLY A 18 -10.49 -31.56 -55.86
N GLU A 19 -9.66 -31.04 -54.99
CA GLU A 19 -8.95 -31.81 -53.95
C GLU A 19 -9.64 -31.69 -52.58
N ARG A 20 -9.81 -32.80 -51.87
CA ARG A 20 -10.28 -32.80 -50.50
C ARG A 20 -9.10 -32.83 -49.54
N VAL A 21 -8.84 -31.72 -48.85
CA VAL A 21 -7.78 -31.63 -47.85
C VAL A 21 -8.34 -31.91 -46.47
N LYS A 22 -7.89 -32.97 -45.82
CA LYS A 22 -8.19 -33.29 -44.41
C LYS A 22 -7.04 -32.78 -43.55
N GLN A 23 -7.30 -31.80 -42.71
CA GLN A 23 -6.31 -31.20 -41.85
C GLN A 23 -6.61 -31.51 -40.37
N ASN A 24 -5.73 -32.24 -39.75
CA ASN A 24 -5.80 -32.43 -38.28
C ASN A 24 -5.10 -31.28 -37.58
N LEU A 25 -5.79 -30.67 -36.65
CA LEU A 25 -5.25 -29.59 -35.81
C LEU A 25 -5.27 -30.07 -34.34
N THR A 26 -4.10 -30.05 -33.72
CA THR A 26 -3.99 -30.28 -32.28
C THR A 26 -4.06 -28.94 -31.59
N ILE A 27 -5.07 -28.74 -30.78
CA ILE A 27 -5.22 -27.57 -29.91
C ILE A 27 -4.64 -27.91 -28.54
N THR A 28 -3.76 -27.06 -28.04
CA THR A 28 -3.21 -27.16 -26.70
C THR A 28 -4.07 -26.34 -25.75
N PRO A 29 -4.44 -26.89 -24.57
CA PRO A 29 -5.12 -26.09 -23.58
C PRO A 29 -4.32 -24.82 -23.30
N GLU A 30 -4.94 -23.68 -23.41
CA GLU A 30 -4.42 -22.46 -22.82
C GLU A 30 -4.67 -22.59 -21.32
N THR A 31 -3.78 -23.26 -20.62
CA THR A 31 -3.62 -22.91 -19.23
C THR A 31 -3.24 -21.44 -19.27
N GLN A 32 -4.18 -20.53 -19.04
CA GLN A 32 -3.80 -19.28 -18.41
C GLN A 32 -3.08 -19.71 -17.12
N GLN A 33 -1.79 -19.90 -17.21
CA GLN A 33 -0.93 -19.55 -16.13
C GLN A 33 -1.27 -18.09 -15.91
N LEU A 34 -2.20 -17.84 -14.98
CA LEU A 34 -2.24 -16.59 -14.24
C LEU A 34 -0.77 -16.38 -13.90
N ASP A 35 -0.15 -15.37 -14.51
CA ASP A 35 1.27 -15.09 -14.34
C ASP A 35 1.60 -15.40 -12.91
N GLU A 36 2.47 -16.40 -12.71
CA GLU A 36 2.86 -16.88 -11.39
C GLU A 36 3.20 -15.61 -10.62
N VAL A 37 2.31 -15.19 -9.72
CA VAL A 37 2.58 -14.05 -8.85
C VAL A 37 3.77 -14.50 -8.03
N THR A 38 4.92 -14.26 -8.58
CA THR A 38 6.18 -14.49 -7.90
C THR A 38 6.18 -13.48 -6.79
N ILE A 39 5.79 -13.93 -5.60
CA ILE A 39 5.94 -13.17 -4.38
C ILE A 39 7.43 -13.00 -4.21
N VAL A 40 7.92 -11.88 -4.66
CA VAL A 40 9.25 -11.42 -4.33
C VAL A 40 9.09 -10.65 -3.02
N SER A 41 8.99 -11.37 -1.91
CA SER A 41 9.60 -10.82 -0.72
C SER A 41 11.06 -10.59 -1.10
N THR A 42 11.62 -9.45 -0.78
CA THR A 42 13.02 -9.11 -1.02
C THR A 42 13.88 -10.32 -0.68
N GLY A 43 14.32 -11.01 -1.69
CA GLY A 43 15.20 -12.14 -1.63
C GLY A 43 14.64 -13.34 -0.93
N VAL A 44 14.36 -14.38 -1.52
CA VAL A 44 14.18 -15.74 -1.03
C VAL A 44 12.75 -16.21 -0.89
N THR A 45 12.20 -16.71 -1.71
CA THR A 45 11.18 -17.74 -1.81
C THR A 45 10.13 -17.33 -2.82
N ARG A 46 10.26 -17.86 -4.00
CA ARG A 46 9.14 -18.11 -4.89
C ARG A 46 8.17 -19.04 -4.15
N LEU A 47 7.32 -18.47 -3.34
CA LEU A 47 6.25 -19.21 -2.69
C LEU A 47 5.21 -19.55 -3.75
N LYS A 48 5.13 -20.82 -4.08
CA LYS A 48 4.11 -21.29 -5.00
C LYS A 48 2.75 -20.92 -4.43
N ARG A 49 1.98 -20.17 -5.19
CA ARG A 49 0.64 -19.65 -4.86
C ARG A 49 -0.33 -20.70 -4.35
N SER A 50 -0.12 -21.98 -4.73
CA SER A 50 -0.94 -23.12 -4.33
C SER A 50 -0.79 -23.55 -2.86
N ALA A 51 0.21 -23.04 -2.14
CA ALA A 51 0.45 -23.40 -0.75
C ALA A 51 -0.19 -22.44 0.27
N PHE A 52 -0.60 -21.25 -0.18
CA PHE A 52 -1.12 -20.19 0.70
C PHE A 52 -2.45 -19.64 0.19
N ASN A 53 -3.35 -19.33 1.11
CA ASN A 53 -4.57 -18.60 0.78
C ASN A 53 -4.23 -17.12 0.59
N ALA A 54 -3.76 -16.76 -0.60
CA ALA A 54 -3.32 -15.43 -0.94
C ALA A 54 -4.17 -14.82 -2.05
N VAL A 55 -4.48 -13.53 -1.91
CA VAL A 55 -5.17 -12.72 -2.90
C VAL A 55 -4.25 -11.59 -3.33
N ALA A 56 -4.03 -11.44 -4.63
CA ALA A 56 -3.34 -10.28 -5.19
C ALA A 56 -4.37 -9.26 -5.68
N VAL A 57 -4.26 -8.03 -5.19
CA VAL A 57 -5.05 -6.89 -5.67
C VAL A 57 -4.19 -6.10 -6.64
N ASP A 58 -4.61 -6.04 -7.90
CA ASP A 58 -3.96 -5.21 -8.90
C ASP A 58 -4.33 -3.74 -8.65
N THR A 59 -3.34 -2.87 -8.56
CA THR A 59 -3.53 -1.44 -8.35
C THR A 59 -3.62 -0.65 -9.64
N LYS A 60 -3.32 -1.26 -10.80
CA LYS A 60 -3.22 -0.57 -12.09
C LYS A 60 -4.48 0.19 -12.49
N GLU A 61 -5.66 -0.37 -12.23
CA GLU A 61 -6.93 0.30 -12.53
C GLU A 61 -7.16 1.56 -11.69
N LEU A 62 -6.51 1.65 -10.52
CA LEU A 62 -6.63 2.78 -9.60
C LEU A 62 -5.48 3.78 -9.75
N GLN A 63 -4.43 3.42 -10.48
CA GLN A 63 -3.30 4.31 -10.72
C GLN A 63 -3.75 5.58 -11.45
N ASN A 64 -3.08 6.70 -11.18
CA ASN A 64 -3.43 8.04 -11.69
C ASN A 64 -4.81 8.53 -11.25
N THR A 65 -5.31 8.03 -10.14
CA THR A 65 -6.51 8.53 -9.46
C THR A 65 -6.13 9.17 -8.12
N THR A 66 -7.10 9.78 -7.44
CA THR A 66 -6.90 10.35 -6.09
C THR A 66 -6.95 9.31 -4.97
N LYS A 67 -6.98 8.01 -5.33
CA LYS A 67 -7.13 6.89 -4.41
C LYS A 67 -5.85 6.59 -3.65
N ASN A 68 -6.01 6.04 -2.44
CA ASN A 68 -4.93 5.57 -1.58
C ASN A 68 -4.86 4.03 -1.58
N LEU A 69 -3.86 3.47 -0.95
CA LEU A 69 -3.73 2.01 -0.80
C LEU A 69 -4.90 1.40 -0.02
N SER A 70 -5.47 2.14 0.94
CA SER A 70 -6.67 1.73 1.66
C SER A 70 -7.86 1.47 0.72
N ASP A 71 -8.06 2.33 -0.28
CA ASP A 71 -9.13 2.13 -1.28
C ASP A 71 -8.91 0.86 -2.11
N ALA A 72 -7.67 0.57 -2.49
CA ALA A 72 -7.33 -0.65 -3.22
C ALA A 72 -7.58 -1.90 -2.38
N LEU A 73 -7.27 -1.85 -1.08
CA LEU A 73 -7.47 -2.97 -0.15
C LEU A 73 -8.94 -3.37 0.00
N THR A 74 -9.88 -2.44 -0.14
CA THR A 74 -11.32 -2.77 -0.08
C THR A 74 -11.77 -3.75 -1.16
N LYS A 75 -10.99 -3.89 -2.24
CA LYS A 75 -11.24 -4.87 -3.31
C LYS A 75 -10.88 -6.31 -2.89
N ALA A 76 -10.09 -6.50 -1.83
CA ALA A 76 -9.71 -7.82 -1.36
C ALA A 76 -10.88 -8.47 -0.58
N PRO A 77 -11.28 -9.70 -0.91
CA PRO A 77 -12.32 -10.42 -0.17
C PRO A 77 -11.98 -10.54 1.32
N GLY A 78 -12.95 -10.30 2.20
CA GLY A 78 -12.77 -10.36 3.66
C GLY A 78 -12.10 -9.13 4.27
N MET A 79 -11.64 -8.18 3.46
CA MET A 79 -11.10 -6.91 3.92
C MET A 79 -12.23 -5.92 4.23
N LYS A 80 -12.17 -5.33 5.42
CA LYS A 80 -13.04 -4.22 5.84
C LYS A 80 -12.19 -3.09 6.36
N LEU A 81 -12.49 -1.90 5.89
CA LEU A 81 -11.87 -0.65 6.31
C LEU A 81 -12.93 0.27 6.89
N ARG A 82 -12.61 0.90 7.98
CA ARG A 82 -13.42 1.94 8.60
C ARG A 82 -12.53 3.15 8.86
N GLU A 83 -12.89 4.26 8.26
CA GLU A 83 -12.26 5.56 8.53
C GLU A 83 -13.22 6.42 9.35
N SER A 84 -12.66 7.20 10.26
CA SER A 84 -13.46 7.99 11.22
C SER A 84 -13.80 9.39 10.71
N GLY A 85 -13.29 9.80 9.54
CA GLY A 85 -13.49 11.16 9.05
C GLY A 85 -12.84 11.43 7.70
N GLY A 86 -12.36 12.65 7.49
CA GLY A 86 -11.69 13.11 6.27
C GLY A 86 -10.25 12.60 6.14
N VAL A 87 -9.49 13.29 5.30
CA VAL A 87 -8.07 12.97 5.04
C VAL A 87 -7.28 12.95 6.36
N GLY A 88 -6.47 11.91 6.57
CA GLY A 88 -5.69 11.74 7.80
C GLY A 88 -6.49 11.31 9.03
N SER A 89 -7.74 10.87 8.85
CA SER A 89 -8.52 10.29 9.95
C SER A 89 -7.99 8.91 10.38
N ASP A 90 -8.31 8.51 11.60
CA ASP A 90 -7.95 7.19 12.11
C ASP A 90 -8.65 6.12 11.27
N MET A 91 -7.86 5.14 10.86
CA MET A 91 -8.30 4.01 10.05
C MET A 91 -8.23 2.72 10.86
N GLN A 92 -9.29 1.94 10.83
CA GLN A 92 -9.32 0.58 11.35
C GLN A 92 -9.37 -0.40 10.19
N LEU A 93 -8.39 -1.28 10.16
CA LEU A 93 -8.28 -2.35 9.18
C LEU A 93 -8.73 -3.66 9.84
N MET A 94 -9.58 -4.41 9.15
CA MET A 94 -10.02 -5.75 9.55
C MET A 94 -9.85 -6.71 8.38
N LEU A 95 -9.27 -7.86 8.63
CA LEU A 95 -9.13 -8.97 7.69
C LEU A 95 -9.77 -10.22 8.29
N ASP A 96 -10.86 -10.69 7.68
CA ASP A 96 -11.65 -11.86 8.13
C ASP A 96 -12.01 -11.79 9.64
N GLY A 97 -12.30 -10.58 10.16
CA GLY A 97 -12.63 -10.34 11.56
C GLY A 97 -11.44 -10.03 12.47
N PHE A 98 -10.22 -10.24 12.04
CA PHE A 98 -9.02 -9.86 12.79
C PHE A 98 -8.66 -8.40 12.55
N SER A 99 -8.18 -7.71 13.58
CA SER A 99 -7.81 -6.29 13.51
C SER A 99 -6.58 -5.97 14.37
N GLY A 100 -6.07 -4.76 14.23
CA GLY A 100 -4.95 -4.25 15.00
C GLY A 100 -3.67 -5.06 14.75
N LYS A 101 -2.98 -5.43 15.83
CA LYS A 101 -1.69 -6.14 15.79
C LYS A 101 -1.73 -7.55 15.17
N HIS A 102 -2.91 -8.11 14.98
CA HIS A 102 -3.08 -9.44 14.39
C HIS A 102 -2.97 -9.43 12.86
N VAL A 103 -3.10 -8.26 12.23
CA VAL A 103 -2.90 -8.08 10.78
C VAL A 103 -1.62 -7.28 10.59
N LYS A 104 -0.62 -7.89 9.99
CA LYS A 104 0.69 -7.28 9.78
C LYS A 104 0.79 -6.65 8.40
N VAL A 105 1.40 -5.48 8.32
CA VAL A 105 1.63 -4.77 7.06
C VAL A 105 3.11 -4.76 6.73
N PHE A 106 3.42 -5.05 5.48
CA PHE A 106 4.78 -5.04 4.93
C PHE A 106 4.83 -4.18 3.67
N ILE A 107 5.97 -3.60 3.41
CA ILE A 107 6.31 -2.99 2.11
C ILE A 107 7.54 -3.72 1.59
N ASP A 108 7.39 -4.38 0.44
CA ASP A 108 8.45 -5.20 -0.15
C ASP A 108 9.06 -6.24 0.80
N GLY A 109 8.27 -6.77 1.73
CA GLY A 109 8.73 -7.71 2.75
C GLY A 109 9.36 -7.06 3.99
N VAL A 110 9.49 -5.73 4.04
CA VAL A 110 9.96 -5.00 5.23
C VAL A 110 8.75 -4.71 6.13
N PRO A 111 8.75 -5.18 7.39
CA PRO A 111 7.64 -4.96 8.30
C PRO A 111 7.44 -3.48 8.64
N GLN A 112 6.19 -3.04 8.63
CA GLN A 112 5.79 -1.67 8.96
C GLN A 112 5.27 -1.53 10.40
N GLU A 113 5.74 -2.38 11.29
CA GLU A 113 5.37 -2.32 12.70
C GLU A 113 5.94 -1.10 13.40
N GLY A 114 5.12 -0.54 14.28
CA GLY A 114 5.52 0.66 15.02
C GLY A 114 5.59 1.92 14.17
N VAL A 115 5.22 1.88 12.89
CA VAL A 115 5.03 3.08 12.10
C VAL A 115 3.76 3.75 12.56
N GLY A 116 3.87 4.99 13.05
CA GLY A 116 2.74 5.76 13.54
C GLY A 116 1.73 6.12 12.44
N ASN A 117 0.68 6.83 12.83
CA ASN A 117 -0.38 7.28 11.90
C ASN A 117 0.14 8.17 10.75
N SER A 118 1.38 8.65 10.84
CA SER A 118 2.02 9.43 9.78
C SER A 118 2.23 8.63 8.49
N PHE A 119 2.37 7.31 8.57
CA PHE A 119 2.60 6.42 7.45
C PHE A 119 1.49 5.36 7.32
N GLY A 120 0.23 5.77 7.48
CA GLY A 120 -0.93 4.89 7.36
C GLY A 120 -1.29 4.58 5.89
N LEU A 121 -1.90 3.42 5.65
CA LEU A 121 -2.33 2.98 4.31
C LEU A 121 -3.32 3.94 3.64
N ASN A 122 -4.06 4.71 4.41
CA ASN A 122 -4.97 5.75 3.92
C ASN A 122 -4.25 7.06 3.55
N ASN A 123 -2.95 7.16 3.79
CA ASN A 123 -2.12 8.30 3.40
C ASN A 123 -1.22 8.00 2.21
N ILE A 124 -0.94 6.73 1.94
CA ILE A 124 -0.05 6.31 0.86
C ILE A 124 -0.83 6.27 -0.46
N PRO A 125 -0.43 7.04 -1.49
CA PRO A 125 -1.08 7.02 -2.79
C PRO A 125 -1.04 5.63 -3.43
N VAL A 126 -2.09 5.26 -4.15
CA VAL A 126 -2.19 3.95 -4.81
C VAL A 126 -1.06 3.73 -5.83
N ASN A 127 -0.54 4.80 -6.43
CA ASN A 127 0.58 4.76 -7.39
C ASN A 127 1.88 4.22 -6.77
N PHE A 128 1.99 4.22 -5.45
CA PHE A 128 3.14 3.67 -4.73
C PHE A 128 3.29 2.16 -4.93
N ALA A 129 2.18 1.43 -5.11
CA ALA A 129 2.16 -0.01 -5.23
C ALA A 129 1.92 -0.47 -6.67
N ASP A 130 2.64 -1.49 -7.12
CA ASP A 130 2.32 -2.26 -8.31
C ASP A 130 1.15 -3.23 -8.05
N ARG A 131 1.17 -3.85 -6.88
CA ARG A 131 0.10 -4.72 -6.38
C ARG A 131 0.11 -4.79 -4.85
N ILE A 132 -0.98 -5.28 -4.29
CA ILE A 132 -1.08 -5.59 -2.86
C ILE A 132 -1.37 -7.08 -2.73
N GLU A 133 -0.59 -7.76 -1.92
CA GLU A 133 -0.74 -9.18 -1.63
C GLU A 133 -1.34 -9.35 -0.24
N VAL A 134 -2.46 -10.05 -0.15
CA VAL A 134 -3.16 -10.30 1.10
C VAL A 134 -3.11 -11.79 1.39
N TYR A 135 -2.43 -12.19 2.45
CA TYR A 135 -2.30 -13.56 2.93
C TYR A 135 -3.25 -13.77 4.10
N LYS A 136 -4.04 -14.84 4.03
CA LYS A 136 -5.04 -15.20 5.03
C LYS A 136 -4.68 -16.52 5.70
N GLY A 137 -4.73 -16.54 7.03
CA GLY A 137 -4.42 -17.76 7.79
C GLY A 137 -2.94 -18.11 7.73
N VAL A 138 -2.55 -19.14 6.99
CA VAL A 138 -1.15 -19.55 6.88
C VAL A 138 -0.36 -18.55 6.05
N VAL A 139 0.63 -17.94 6.64
CA VAL A 139 1.53 -16.95 6.01
C VAL A 139 2.88 -17.55 5.68
N PRO A 140 3.54 -17.08 4.61
CA PRO A 140 4.91 -17.46 4.29
C PRO A 140 5.88 -17.18 5.45
N VAL A 141 6.82 -18.08 5.65
CA VAL A 141 7.83 -18.01 6.74
C VAL A 141 8.59 -16.68 6.74
N GLY A 142 8.81 -16.07 5.57
CA GLY A 142 9.49 -14.77 5.44
C GLY A 142 8.77 -13.58 6.08
N PHE A 143 7.50 -13.71 6.47
CA PHE A 143 6.72 -12.65 7.14
C PHE A 143 6.61 -12.82 8.66
N GLY A 144 7.28 -13.83 9.23
CA GLY A 144 7.20 -14.11 10.66
C GLY A 144 6.01 -14.99 11.06
N THR A 145 5.95 -15.32 12.35
CA THR A 145 4.99 -16.32 12.88
C THR A 145 3.83 -15.73 13.67
N ASP A 146 3.85 -14.45 13.95
CA ASP A 146 2.90 -13.77 14.86
C ASP A 146 1.73 -13.06 14.13
N ALA A 147 1.62 -13.21 12.81
CA ALA A 147 0.54 -12.66 12.01
C ALA A 147 -0.69 -13.59 11.96
N ILE A 148 -1.35 -13.78 13.08
CA ILE A 148 -2.47 -14.71 13.25
C ILE A 148 -3.66 -14.38 12.32
N GLY A 149 -3.95 -13.09 12.13
CA GLY A 149 -5.04 -12.63 11.28
C GLY A 149 -4.70 -12.55 9.80
N GLY A 150 -3.41 -12.53 9.48
CA GLY A 150 -2.91 -12.45 8.10
C GLY A 150 -1.89 -11.35 7.87
N VAL A 151 -1.41 -11.28 6.63
CA VAL A 151 -0.38 -10.34 6.19
C VAL A 151 -0.86 -9.58 4.96
N ILE A 152 -0.60 -8.29 4.96
CA ILE A 152 -0.76 -7.40 3.80
C ILE A 152 0.64 -6.99 3.38
N ASN A 153 1.07 -7.40 2.18
CA ASN A 153 2.35 -7.01 1.61
C ASN A 153 2.13 -6.07 0.41
N ILE A 154 2.59 -4.85 0.54
CA ILE A 154 2.56 -3.86 -0.51
C ILE A 154 3.81 -4.05 -1.36
N VAL A 155 3.63 -4.40 -2.62
CA VAL A 155 4.73 -4.60 -3.55
C VAL A 155 4.88 -3.35 -4.40
N THR A 156 6.03 -2.70 -4.28
CA THR A 156 6.35 -1.53 -5.10
C THR A 156 6.74 -1.94 -6.51
N ASN A 157 6.70 -0.99 -7.45
CA ASN A 157 7.07 -1.29 -8.82
C ASN A 157 8.58 -1.54 -8.93
N LYS A 158 8.96 -2.82 -9.06
CA LYS A 158 10.37 -3.26 -9.19
C LYS A 158 10.86 -3.40 -10.63
N LYS A 159 10.16 -2.81 -11.60
CA LYS A 159 10.63 -2.83 -12.99
C LYS A 159 11.94 -2.07 -13.08
N ARG A 160 13.05 -2.79 -13.04
CA ARG A 160 14.41 -2.26 -13.23
C ARG A 160 14.55 -1.69 -14.62
N ARG A 161 14.44 -0.38 -14.71
CA ARG A 161 14.63 0.37 -15.95
C ARG A 161 15.90 1.21 -15.81
N ARG A 162 16.47 1.60 -16.96
CA ARG A 162 17.60 2.52 -16.95
C ARG A 162 17.30 3.78 -16.14
N TRP A 163 16.10 4.30 -16.25
CA TRP A 163 15.53 5.32 -15.40
C TRP A 163 14.01 5.33 -15.55
N PHE A 164 13.31 5.82 -14.56
CA PHE A 164 11.88 6.08 -14.61
C PHE A 164 11.53 7.29 -13.76
N LEU A 165 10.49 8.00 -14.15
CA LEU A 165 9.87 9.07 -13.39
C LEU A 165 8.37 8.90 -13.50
N ASP A 166 7.69 8.90 -12.36
CA ASP A 166 6.25 8.89 -12.24
C ASP A 166 5.86 10.00 -11.27
N ALA A 167 4.97 10.89 -11.68
CA ALA A 167 4.57 12.03 -10.88
C ALA A 167 3.08 12.29 -11.05
N SER A 168 2.41 12.62 -9.97
CA SER A 168 1.01 13.02 -9.98
C SER A 168 0.72 14.13 -8.98
N TYR A 169 -0.24 14.96 -9.32
CA TYR A 169 -0.81 15.97 -8.44
C TYR A 169 -2.31 15.98 -8.59
N SER A 170 -3.01 16.10 -7.49
CA SER A 170 -4.45 16.23 -7.47
C SER A 170 -4.90 17.32 -6.50
N TYR A 171 -5.96 18.02 -6.89
CA TYR A 171 -6.64 19.02 -6.08
C TYR A 171 -8.12 18.66 -5.97
N GLY A 172 -8.68 18.78 -4.78
CA GLY A 172 -10.06 18.38 -4.50
C GLY A 172 -10.76 19.28 -3.50
N SER A 173 -11.98 18.91 -3.14
CA SER A 173 -12.80 19.60 -2.15
C SER A 173 -12.07 19.75 -0.82
N PHE A 174 -12.44 20.75 -0.04
CA PHE A 174 -11.86 21.07 1.27
C PHE A 174 -10.37 21.41 1.20
N ASN A 175 -9.97 22.10 0.13
CA ASN A 175 -8.58 22.47 -0.13
C ASN A 175 -7.63 21.26 -0.05
N THR A 176 -8.08 20.11 -0.60
CA THR A 176 -7.31 18.87 -0.54
C THR A 176 -6.27 18.84 -1.65
N HIS A 177 -5.01 18.71 -1.26
CA HIS A 177 -3.87 18.57 -2.16
C HIS A 177 -3.19 17.21 -1.94
N LYS A 178 -2.92 16.50 -3.02
CA LYS A 178 -2.13 15.27 -2.98
C LYS A 178 -1.07 15.31 -4.06
N SER A 179 0.16 15.10 -3.71
CA SER A 179 1.30 15.03 -4.63
C SER A 179 2.01 13.70 -4.47
N TYR A 180 2.52 13.17 -5.56
CA TYR A 180 3.30 11.95 -5.58
C TYR A 180 4.40 12.06 -6.63
N VAL A 181 5.60 11.62 -6.28
CA VAL A 181 6.74 11.50 -7.19
C VAL A 181 7.45 10.18 -6.88
N ASN A 182 7.69 9.42 -7.93
CA ASN A 182 8.54 8.23 -7.89
C ASN A 182 9.61 8.37 -8.97
N PHE A 183 10.87 8.35 -8.57
CA PHE A 183 12.01 8.45 -9.46
C PHE A 183 13.03 7.38 -9.11
N GLY A 184 13.58 6.73 -10.11
CA GLY A 184 14.62 5.75 -9.89
C GLY A 184 15.47 5.50 -11.13
N GLN A 185 16.66 4.97 -10.89
CA GLN A 185 17.60 4.61 -11.93
C GLN A 185 18.43 3.38 -11.52
N THR A 186 18.65 2.51 -12.50
CA THR A 186 19.58 1.39 -12.38
C THR A 186 20.63 1.50 -13.46
N PHE A 187 21.90 1.54 -13.06
CA PHE A 187 23.02 1.62 -13.96
C PHE A 187 23.47 0.23 -14.44
N LYS A 188 24.21 0.17 -15.54
CA LYS A 188 24.75 -1.09 -16.09
C LYS A 188 25.67 -1.83 -15.12
N ASN A 189 26.33 -1.11 -14.21
CA ASN A 189 27.17 -1.70 -13.17
C ASN A 189 26.37 -2.26 -11.98
N GLY A 190 25.02 -2.27 -12.04
CA GLY A 190 24.14 -2.75 -10.98
C GLY A 190 23.89 -1.76 -9.85
N PHE A 191 24.53 -0.59 -9.84
CA PHE A 191 24.19 0.45 -8.88
C PHE A 191 22.78 0.95 -9.15
N THR A 192 21.96 1.08 -8.10
CA THR A 192 20.55 1.48 -8.20
C THR A 192 20.18 2.43 -7.07
N TYR A 193 19.30 3.36 -7.38
CA TYR A 193 18.62 4.18 -6.38
C TYR A 193 17.19 4.44 -6.79
N GLU A 194 16.33 4.63 -5.81
CA GLU A 194 14.92 4.94 -5.96
C GLU A 194 14.49 5.90 -4.87
N ILE A 195 13.67 6.87 -5.23
CA ILE A 195 13.08 7.85 -4.33
C ILE A 195 11.59 7.91 -4.61
N ASN A 196 10.79 7.60 -3.60
CA ASN A 196 9.36 7.84 -3.57
C ASN A 196 9.08 8.96 -2.58
N ALA A 197 8.32 9.95 -2.99
CA ALA A 197 7.88 11.03 -2.12
C ALA A 197 6.40 11.31 -2.36
N PHE A 198 5.66 11.58 -1.30
CA PHE A 198 4.28 12.00 -1.41
C PHE A 198 3.92 13.02 -0.32
N GLN A 199 2.86 13.77 -0.58
CA GLN A 199 2.31 14.77 0.33
C GLN A 199 0.79 14.71 0.26
N ASN A 200 0.15 14.82 1.43
CA ASN A 200 -1.29 14.97 1.59
C ASN A 200 -1.55 16.20 2.44
N TYR A 201 -2.48 17.04 2.00
CA TYR A 201 -2.98 18.18 2.74
C TYR A 201 -4.48 18.28 2.57
N SER A 202 -5.20 18.63 3.62
CA SER A 202 -6.62 18.98 3.54
C SER A 202 -7.02 19.85 4.73
N ASP A 203 -7.87 20.83 4.50
CA ASP A 203 -8.50 21.61 5.58
C ASP A 203 -9.57 20.79 6.30
N ASN A 204 -10.12 19.75 5.66
CA ASN A 204 -11.20 18.91 6.18
C ASN A 204 -12.40 19.71 6.71
N ASP A 205 -12.69 20.85 6.12
CA ASP A 205 -13.70 21.81 6.56
C ASP A 205 -15.14 21.49 6.06
N TYR A 206 -15.41 20.19 5.93
CA TYR A 206 -16.71 19.67 5.51
C TYR A 206 -17.81 19.87 6.57
N HIS A 207 -19.06 19.77 6.14
CA HIS A 207 -20.21 19.88 7.05
C HIS A 207 -20.53 18.53 7.70
N VAL A 208 -20.90 18.60 8.96
CA VAL A 208 -21.40 17.45 9.74
C VAL A 208 -22.73 17.82 10.39
N GLU A 209 -23.52 16.80 10.70
CA GLU A 209 -24.69 16.96 11.55
C GLU A 209 -24.31 16.56 12.98
N ALA A 210 -24.27 17.54 13.87
CA ALA A 210 -23.88 17.35 15.26
C ALA A 210 -24.83 18.09 16.21
N PRO A 211 -25.04 17.61 17.44
CA PRO A 211 -25.66 18.40 18.48
C PRO A 211 -24.73 19.57 18.84
N VAL A 212 -25.31 20.74 19.00
CA VAL A 212 -24.58 21.97 19.32
C VAL A 212 -25.10 22.50 20.63
N GLU A 213 -24.22 23.07 21.43
CA GLU A 213 -24.56 23.75 22.66
C GLU A 213 -25.40 24.99 22.36
N ASP A 214 -26.50 25.12 23.06
CA ASP A 214 -27.31 26.31 23.06
C ASP A 214 -26.64 27.37 23.99
N PHE A 215 -26.17 28.44 23.39
CA PHE A 215 -25.43 29.49 24.11
C PHE A 215 -26.25 30.26 25.16
N GLU A 216 -27.58 30.23 25.04
CA GLU A 216 -28.45 30.90 26.05
C GLU A 216 -28.65 30.01 27.29
N THR A 217 -28.77 28.74 27.07
CA THR A 217 -29.09 27.77 28.16
C THR A 217 -27.89 26.96 28.64
N GLY A 218 -26.78 26.93 27.88
CA GLY A 218 -25.61 26.10 28.17
C GLY A 218 -25.90 24.60 28.05
N ARG A 219 -26.98 24.19 27.37
CA ARG A 219 -27.41 22.81 27.27
C ARG A 219 -27.21 22.28 25.86
N ILE A 220 -26.86 21.00 25.79
CA ILE A 220 -26.75 20.26 24.51
C ILE A 220 -27.97 19.34 24.39
N ASP A 221 -28.83 19.63 23.43
CA ASP A 221 -29.91 18.73 23.03
C ASP A 221 -29.39 17.72 22.02
N ARG A 222 -29.17 16.49 22.45
CA ARG A 222 -28.60 15.41 21.63
C ARG A 222 -29.52 14.91 20.55
N ASP A 223 -30.81 15.16 20.66
CA ASP A 223 -31.82 14.77 19.67
C ASP A 223 -31.92 15.81 18.56
N LYS A 224 -31.48 17.04 18.83
CA LYS A 224 -31.46 18.13 17.86
C LYS A 224 -30.09 18.27 17.19
N LYS A 225 -29.95 17.74 15.98
CA LYS A 225 -28.74 17.89 15.18
C LYS A 225 -28.84 19.10 14.27
N VAL A 226 -27.77 19.85 14.20
CA VAL A 226 -27.62 21.03 13.34
C VAL A 226 -26.47 20.78 12.37
N ARG A 227 -26.64 21.20 11.11
CA ARG A 227 -25.58 21.13 10.11
C ARG A 227 -24.56 22.23 10.35
N VAL A 228 -23.36 21.84 10.78
CA VAL A 228 -22.25 22.75 11.09
C VAL A 228 -21.02 22.43 10.28
N LYS A 229 -20.23 23.46 9.97
CA LYS A 229 -18.96 23.31 9.26
C LYS A 229 -17.84 23.02 10.25
N ARG A 230 -16.94 22.09 9.91
CA ARG A 230 -15.70 21.86 10.67
C ARG A 230 -14.75 23.04 10.44
N PHE A 231 -13.92 23.38 11.43
CA PHE A 231 -13.03 24.54 11.39
C PHE A 231 -11.62 24.28 11.95
N ASN A 232 -11.40 23.18 12.64
CA ASN A 232 -10.12 22.81 13.27
C ASN A 232 -9.83 21.32 13.06
N ASP A 233 -9.66 20.91 11.77
CA ASP A 233 -9.45 19.51 11.39
C ASP A 233 -8.41 19.37 10.26
N THR A 234 -7.56 20.38 10.10
CA THR A 234 -6.50 20.40 9.09
C THR A 234 -5.56 19.21 9.28
N TYR A 235 -5.22 18.61 8.16
CA TYR A 235 -4.26 17.51 8.10
C TYR A 235 -3.14 17.81 7.10
N HIS A 236 -1.91 17.55 7.50
CA HIS A 236 -0.74 17.64 6.65
C HIS A 236 0.20 16.46 6.93
N ASN A 237 0.57 15.74 5.89
CA ASN A 237 1.49 14.61 5.96
C ASN A 237 2.39 14.60 4.72
N GLU A 238 3.63 14.27 4.95
CA GLU A 238 4.63 14.05 3.92
C GLU A 238 5.33 12.73 4.15
N ALA A 239 5.89 12.13 3.10
CA ALA A 239 6.77 11.00 3.24
C ALA A 239 7.84 11.02 2.15
N ILE A 240 9.03 10.62 2.53
CA ILE A 240 10.14 10.34 1.63
C ILE A 240 10.63 8.94 1.94
N ILE A 241 10.66 8.09 0.90
CA ILE A 241 11.15 6.72 0.96
C ILE A 241 12.28 6.62 -0.05
N GLY A 242 13.49 6.42 0.42
CA GLY A 242 14.68 6.26 -0.41
C GLY A 242 15.24 4.86 -0.31
N LYS A 243 15.72 4.31 -1.42
CA LYS A 243 16.51 3.09 -1.48
C LYS A 243 17.74 3.32 -2.35
N ILE A 244 18.89 2.83 -1.91
CA ILE A 244 20.15 2.90 -2.65
C ILE A 244 20.93 1.61 -2.46
N GLY A 245 21.62 1.13 -3.49
CA GLY A 245 22.44 -0.05 -3.35
C GLY A 245 22.85 -0.67 -4.67
N PHE A 246 23.02 -1.98 -4.64
CA PHE A 246 23.46 -2.77 -5.78
C PHE A 246 22.52 -3.94 -6.05
N VAL A 247 22.34 -4.23 -7.32
CA VAL A 247 21.53 -5.35 -7.79
C VAL A 247 22.28 -6.13 -8.87
N ASP A 248 21.90 -7.40 -9.06
CA ASP A 248 22.44 -8.29 -10.09
C ASP A 248 23.97 -8.43 -10.03
N LYS A 249 24.50 -8.64 -8.80
CA LYS A 249 25.90 -8.90 -8.54
C LYS A 249 26.15 -10.40 -8.27
N GLU A 250 27.37 -10.86 -8.53
CA GLU A 250 27.76 -12.23 -8.21
C GLU A 250 27.58 -12.52 -6.71
N TRP A 251 27.86 -11.56 -5.85
CA TRP A 251 27.77 -11.65 -4.40
C TRP A 251 26.40 -11.30 -3.81
N ALA A 252 25.51 -10.66 -4.58
CA ALA A 252 24.16 -10.31 -4.14
C ALA A 252 23.20 -10.15 -5.32
N ASP A 253 22.05 -10.77 -5.27
CA ASP A 253 20.96 -10.47 -6.21
C ASP A 253 20.40 -9.08 -5.91
N SER A 254 20.36 -8.70 -4.63
CA SER A 254 20.12 -7.32 -4.18
C SER A 254 20.79 -7.04 -2.83
N LEU A 255 21.37 -5.87 -2.70
CA LEU A 255 21.78 -5.26 -1.43
C LEU A 255 21.30 -3.81 -1.45
N LEU A 256 20.31 -3.48 -0.64
CA LEU A 256 19.68 -2.16 -0.60
C LEU A 256 19.69 -1.60 0.81
N LEU A 257 20.12 -0.36 0.93
CA LEU A 257 19.89 0.47 2.10
C LEU A 257 18.64 1.29 1.85
N GLY A 258 17.69 1.19 2.76
CA GLY A 258 16.43 1.92 2.72
C GLY A 258 16.34 2.96 3.81
N PHE A 259 15.54 3.98 3.56
CA PHE A 259 15.26 5.05 4.50
C PHE A 259 13.85 5.55 4.27
N THR A 260 13.03 5.59 5.32
CA THR A 260 11.71 6.20 5.29
C THR A 260 11.63 7.28 6.35
N TYR A 261 11.17 8.46 5.97
CA TYR A 261 10.87 9.55 6.88
C TYR A 261 9.51 10.12 6.55
N SER A 262 8.64 10.24 7.55
CA SER A 262 7.27 10.73 7.36
C SER A 262 6.83 11.60 8.53
N PRO A 263 6.87 12.94 8.40
CA PRO A 263 6.26 13.85 9.35
C PRO A 263 4.75 13.95 9.13
N MET A 264 4.03 14.32 10.18
CA MET A 264 2.61 14.63 10.12
C MET A 264 2.21 15.72 11.12
N TYR A 265 1.16 16.45 10.75
CA TYR A 265 0.43 17.37 11.61
C TYR A 265 -1.08 17.17 11.42
N LYS A 266 -1.83 17.19 12.50
CA LYS A 266 -3.28 17.05 12.49
C LYS A 266 -3.92 17.91 13.58
N ASP A 267 -4.79 18.80 13.19
CA ASP A 267 -5.72 19.44 14.09
C ASP A 267 -6.82 18.47 14.52
N ILE A 268 -7.30 18.59 15.73
CA ILE A 268 -8.34 17.72 16.30
C ILE A 268 -9.48 18.60 16.78
N GLN A 269 -10.55 18.69 16.00
CA GLN A 269 -11.68 19.52 16.34
C GLN A 269 -12.55 18.91 17.42
N THR A 270 -12.79 17.60 17.37
CA THR A 270 -13.70 16.93 18.31
C THR A 270 -13.09 15.66 18.85
N GLY A 271 -13.56 15.25 20.02
CA GLY A 271 -13.32 13.92 20.56
C GLY A 271 -14.17 12.85 19.87
N VAL A 272 -14.32 11.68 20.50
CA VAL A 272 -15.22 10.61 20.04
C VAL A 272 -16.67 11.12 19.93
N ARG A 273 -17.05 12.02 20.81
CA ARG A 273 -18.34 12.73 20.74
C ARG A 273 -18.13 14.04 20.01
N GLN A 274 -18.87 14.25 18.94
CA GLN A 274 -18.80 15.47 18.12
C GLN A 274 -19.29 16.73 18.84
N GLU A 275 -20.05 16.58 19.91
CA GLU A 275 -20.53 17.65 20.79
C GLU A 275 -19.40 18.32 21.59
N ILE A 276 -18.28 17.62 21.80
CA ILE A 276 -17.12 18.14 22.53
C ILE A 276 -16.14 18.71 21.51
N VAL A 277 -16.07 20.03 21.46
CA VAL A 277 -15.25 20.78 20.49
C VAL A 277 -13.97 21.28 21.14
N TYR A 278 -12.83 21.01 20.53
CA TYR A 278 -11.53 21.50 20.93
C TYR A 278 -11.08 22.64 20.00
N GLY A 279 -10.68 23.77 20.56
CA GLY A 279 -10.25 24.92 19.76
C GLY A 279 -8.80 24.87 19.32
N GLN A 280 -7.92 24.22 20.07
CA GLN A 280 -6.47 24.25 19.85
C GLN A 280 -5.80 22.88 20.03
N LYS A 281 -6.55 21.81 20.08
CA LYS A 281 -6.00 20.47 20.18
C LYS A 281 -5.40 20.04 18.85
N HIS A 282 -4.16 19.60 18.87
CA HIS A 282 -3.50 19.07 17.68
C HIS A 282 -2.53 17.93 18.01
N ARG A 283 -2.20 17.19 17.00
CA ARG A 283 -1.21 16.11 17.04
C ARG A 283 -0.14 16.39 15.99
N LYS A 284 1.11 16.25 16.37
CA LYS A 284 2.24 16.26 15.44
C LYS A 284 3.14 15.08 15.74
N GLY A 285 3.83 14.59 14.72
CA GLY A 285 4.72 13.47 14.91
C GLY A 285 5.52 13.19 13.66
N HIS A 286 6.44 12.25 13.78
CA HIS A 286 7.19 11.75 12.65
C HIS A 286 7.55 10.28 12.85
N SER A 287 7.74 9.60 11.74
CA SER A 287 8.26 8.24 11.69
C SER A 287 9.58 8.22 10.95
N LEU A 288 10.55 7.50 11.49
CA LEU A 288 11.87 7.29 10.88
C LEU A 288 12.16 5.79 10.84
N MET A 289 12.44 5.26 9.65
CA MET A 289 12.69 3.85 9.46
C MET A 289 13.83 3.61 8.48
N PRO A 290 15.09 3.47 8.96
CA PRO A 290 16.17 2.90 8.17
C PRO A 290 15.98 1.38 8.03
N SER A 291 16.38 0.83 6.88
CA SER A 291 16.32 -0.59 6.58
C SER A 291 17.54 -1.06 5.78
N LEU A 292 17.84 -2.35 5.91
CA LEU A 292 18.84 -3.05 5.12
C LEU A 292 18.19 -4.31 4.56
N GLU A 293 18.28 -4.48 3.26
CA GLU A 293 17.76 -5.65 2.55
C GLU A 293 18.91 -6.31 1.79
N TYR A 294 19.15 -7.60 2.04
CA TYR A 294 20.10 -8.41 1.29
C TYR A 294 19.42 -9.67 0.78
N SER A 295 19.70 -10.03 -0.46
CA SER A 295 19.26 -11.32 -0.99
C SER A 295 20.29 -11.92 -1.94
N LYS A 296 20.41 -13.23 -1.88
CA LYS A 296 21.24 -14.03 -2.78
C LYS A 296 20.66 -15.41 -2.94
N ARG A 297 20.40 -15.80 -4.19
CA ARG A 297 20.06 -17.17 -4.56
C ARG A 297 21.33 -17.96 -4.83
N ASP A 298 21.28 -19.25 -4.51
CA ASP A 298 22.42 -20.17 -4.74
C ASP A 298 23.73 -19.65 -4.13
N LEU A 299 23.69 -19.09 -2.89
CA LEU A 299 24.79 -18.35 -2.29
C LEU A 299 26.11 -19.13 -2.22
N LEU A 300 26.10 -20.36 -1.78
CA LEU A 300 27.28 -21.23 -1.66
C LEU A 300 27.10 -22.54 -2.44
N THR A 301 25.88 -23.03 -2.49
CA THR A 301 25.50 -24.25 -3.20
C THR A 301 24.16 -24.02 -3.89
N LYS A 302 23.92 -24.75 -4.97
CA LYS A 302 22.65 -24.69 -5.70
C LYS A 302 21.49 -25.06 -4.76
N GLY A 303 20.50 -24.18 -4.68
CA GLY A 303 19.31 -24.33 -3.84
C GLY A 303 19.43 -23.70 -2.44
N LEU A 304 20.59 -23.11 -2.07
CA LEU A 304 20.72 -22.36 -0.84
C LEU A 304 20.44 -20.87 -1.10
N ASP A 305 19.22 -20.46 -0.83
CA ASP A 305 18.79 -19.06 -0.97
C ASP A 305 18.83 -18.36 0.38
N VAL A 306 19.40 -17.16 0.42
CA VAL A 306 19.53 -16.36 1.64
C VAL A 306 18.84 -15.01 1.44
N ALA A 307 18.03 -14.62 2.41
CA ALA A 307 17.51 -13.26 2.54
C ALA A 307 17.70 -12.76 3.97
N LEU A 308 18.08 -11.50 4.06
CA LEU A 308 18.20 -10.78 5.31
C LEU A 308 17.49 -9.46 5.17
N THR A 309 16.59 -9.19 6.10
CA THR A 309 15.96 -7.88 6.23
C THR A 309 16.15 -7.40 7.66
N VAL A 310 16.72 -6.21 7.80
CA VAL A 310 16.89 -5.53 9.09
C VAL A 310 16.25 -4.17 8.97
N ASN A 311 15.44 -3.79 9.96
CA ASN A 311 14.85 -2.47 10.04
C ASN A 311 14.82 -1.97 11.48
N TYR A 312 14.84 -0.66 11.62
CA TYR A 312 14.65 0.02 12.88
C TYR A 312 13.55 1.06 12.72
N ASN A 313 12.60 1.09 13.64
CA ASN A 313 11.48 2.02 13.61
C ASN A 313 11.53 2.95 14.82
N LYS A 314 11.56 4.24 14.56
CA LYS A 314 11.40 5.27 15.58
C LYS A 314 10.18 6.12 15.24
N ASN A 315 9.21 6.14 16.14
CA ASN A 315 8.02 6.96 16.04
C ASN A 315 7.95 7.91 17.21
N GLU A 316 7.74 9.17 16.92
CA GLU A 316 7.46 10.19 17.91
C GLU A 316 6.11 10.83 17.61
N THR A 317 5.26 10.92 18.63
CA THR A 317 3.97 11.57 18.53
C THR A 317 3.77 12.48 19.74
N THR A 318 3.51 13.74 19.48
CA THR A 318 3.18 14.74 20.48
C THR A 318 1.71 15.12 20.33
N ASN A 319 0.93 14.94 21.38
CA ASN A 319 -0.42 15.47 21.47
C ASN A 319 -0.36 16.75 22.29
N VAL A 320 -0.86 17.83 21.71
CA VAL A 320 -1.01 19.11 22.40
C VAL A 320 -2.48 19.31 22.67
N ASP A 321 -2.84 19.51 23.93
CA ASP A 321 -4.19 19.77 24.38
C ASP A 321 -4.16 20.97 25.32
N THR A 322 -4.52 22.12 24.80
CA THR A 322 -4.54 23.40 25.56
C THR A 322 -5.92 23.74 26.10
N ALA A 323 -6.90 22.83 25.93
CA ALA A 323 -8.27 23.05 26.40
C ALA A 323 -8.45 22.74 27.91
N SER A 324 -7.40 22.27 28.57
CA SER A 324 -7.42 21.85 29.97
C SER A 324 -6.74 22.86 30.92
N TYR A 325 -6.79 24.13 30.58
CA TYR A 325 -6.35 25.20 31.49
C TYR A 325 -7.52 25.82 32.21
#